data_fed1c8411db52b0b966b89b7dd98b880
#
_entry.id   fed1c8411db52b0b966b89b7dd98b880
#
_cell.length_a   1.000
_cell.length_b   1.000
_cell.length_c   1.000
_cell.angle_alpha   90.00
_cell.angle_beta   90.00
_cell.angle_gamma   90.00
#
_symmetry.space_group_name_H-M   'P 1'
#
loop_
_entity.id
_entity.type
_entity.pdbx_description
1 polymer ?
#
loop_
_entity_poly.entity_id
_entity_poly.type
_entity_poly.pdbx_seq_one_letter_code
_entity_poly.pdbx_strand_id
1 'polypeptide(L)'
;MFDKHHNAMARAKPENMKYLQETHKKLWSRSQYGVQSKVDYVTNNLAESFNNWIKKEKGKHLDDLMDTIRQKMLIKWNNRKKVAKKFKGKILPHIVQKLREDNFNLDIDVITENDGVAEVCAKGSSDTAFRFVVNLKERTCVCRVWQGTGIPCKHAIAYITFIPGQKLEDYVDDCYLVERFRAAYDGVISSIPDKSMWPKATHGFFMHPPLLKSTAGRRKNRHKGALEGGSSRKTKRHECPICHQLGHHWYTYKNGDPADIAAMKLER
;
A
#
# COMPACT_ATOMS: atom_id res chain seq x y z
N MET A 1 5.60 24.35 -7.62
CA MET A 1 4.35 23.67 -8.04
C MET A 1 3.36 23.51 -6.86
N PHE A 2 3.81 23.07 -5.69
CA PHE A 2 2.96 22.93 -4.49
C PHE A 2 2.22 24.23 -4.14
N ASP A 3 2.93 25.35 -4.01
CA ASP A 3 2.34 26.64 -3.63
C ASP A 3 1.29 27.13 -4.64
N LYS A 4 1.49 26.86 -5.94
CA LYS A 4 0.50 27.19 -6.97
C LYS A 4 -0.83 26.48 -6.74
N HIS A 5 -0.81 25.18 -6.49
CA HIS A 5 -2.02 24.39 -6.24
C HIS A 5 -2.61 24.68 -4.86
N HIS A 6 -1.77 24.88 -3.85
CA HIS A 6 -2.20 25.28 -2.51
C HIS A 6 -2.95 26.60 -2.56
N ASN A 7 -2.41 27.61 -3.24
CA ASN A 7 -3.06 28.92 -3.39
C ASN A 7 -4.36 28.84 -4.22
N ALA A 8 -4.41 27.97 -5.23
CA ALA A 8 -5.61 27.72 -6.01
C ALA A 8 -6.74 27.11 -5.14
N MET A 9 -6.41 26.14 -4.30
CA MET A 9 -7.36 25.56 -3.33
C MET A 9 -7.82 26.58 -2.29
N ALA A 10 -6.90 27.43 -1.79
CA ALA A 10 -7.23 28.48 -0.84
C ALA A 10 -8.23 29.50 -1.40
N ARG A 11 -8.11 29.82 -2.69
CA ARG A 11 -9.07 30.70 -3.38
C ARG A 11 -10.42 30.03 -3.62
N ALA A 12 -10.41 28.73 -3.94
CA ALA A 12 -11.64 28.00 -4.25
C ALA A 12 -12.48 27.70 -3.00
N LYS A 13 -11.86 27.30 -1.89
CA LYS A 13 -12.53 26.95 -0.61
C LYS A 13 -11.64 27.29 0.59
N PRO A 14 -11.71 28.53 1.11
CA PRO A 14 -10.88 28.97 2.23
C PRO A 14 -11.07 28.15 3.52
N GLU A 15 -12.29 27.72 3.80
CA GLU A 15 -12.61 26.93 5.00
C GLU A 15 -11.89 25.56 5.02
N ASN A 16 -11.82 24.88 3.87
CA ASN A 16 -11.10 23.64 3.75
C ASN A 16 -9.59 23.85 3.99
N MET A 17 -9.07 24.99 3.55
CA MET A 17 -7.66 25.32 3.77
C MET A 17 -7.36 25.63 5.23
N LYS A 18 -8.27 26.32 5.94
CA LYS A 18 -8.16 26.54 7.37
C LYS A 18 -8.08 25.22 8.13
N TYR A 19 -8.99 24.29 7.84
CA TYR A 19 -8.98 22.93 8.41
C TYR A 19 -7.64 22.19 8.15
N LEU A 20 -7.14 22.23 6.90
CA LEU A 20 -5.88 21.57 6.54
C LEU A 20 -4.67 22.21 7.23
N GLN A 21 -4.66 23.54 7.42
CA GLN A 21 -3.59 24.25 8.11
C GLN A 21 -3.57 23.99 9.61
N GLU A 22 -4.73 23.95 10.24
CA GLU A 22 -4.87 23.73 11.68
C GLU A 22 -4.60 22.28 12.08
N THR A 23 -5.12 21.32 11.28
CA THR A 23 -5.13 19.89 11.65
C THR A 23 -3.98 19.08 11.05
N HIS A 24 -3.50 19.47 9.87
CA HIS A 24 -2.58 18.64 9.08
C HIS A 24 -1.32 19.34 8.57
N LYS A 25 -1.03 20.55 8.99
CA LYS A 25 0.20 21.36 8.79
C LYS A 25 1.14 20.87 7.66
N LYS A 26 0.70 20.85 6.41
CA LYS A 26 1.51 20.44 5.24
C LYS A 26 1.87 18.95 5.15
N LEU A 27 1.63 18.13 6.18
CA LEU A 27 1.97 16.68 6.18
C LEU A 27 1.15 15.86 5.17
N TRP A 28 0.02 16.39 4.70
CA TRP A 28 -0.81 15.78 3.66
C TRP A 28 -0.20 15.86 2.26
N SER A 29 0.84 16.67 2.06
CA SER A 29 1.49 16.84 0.76
C SER A 29 2.83 16.10 0.72
N ARG A 30 3.03 15.27 -0.30
CA ARG A 30 4.28 14.55 -0.54
C ARG A 30 5.50 15.49 -0.64
N SER A 31 5.32 16.72 -1.15
CA SER A 31 6.38 17.71 -1.27
C SER A 31 6.89 18.23 0.08
N GLN A 32 6.07 18.12 1.13
CA GLN A 32 6.40 18.54 2.50
C GLN A 32 6.68 17.35 3.43
N TYR A 33 6.54 16.12 2.92
CA TYR A 33 6.79 14.91 3.68
C TYR A 33 8.29 14.75 3.99
N GLY A 34 8.60 14.37 5.23
CA GLY A 34 9.99 14.15 5.65
C GLY A 34 10.63 12.97 4.90
N VAL A 35 11.87 13.16 4.47
CA VAL A 35 12.62 12.15 3.71
C VAL A 35 13.40 11.17 4.60
N GLN A 36 13.35 11.34 5.92
CA GLN A 36 14.14 10.53 6.86
C GLN A 36 13.62 9.09 7.00
N SER A 37 12.30 8.90 6.93
CA SER A 37 11.66 7.60 7.12
C SER A 37 11.84 6.64 5.96
N LYS A 38 12.31 7.10 4.79
CA LYS A 38 12.48 6.30 3.56
C LYS A 38 11.24 5.50 3.17
N VAL A 39 10.06 6.09 3.37
CA VAL A 39 8.75 5.46 3.12
C VAL A 39 8.07 6.11 1.92
N ASP A 40 7.66 5.30 0.97
CA ASP A 40 7.03 5.76 -0.27
C ASP A 40 5.50 5.97 -0.16
N TYR A 41 4.87 5.42 0.86
CA TYR A 41 3.41 5.46 1.00
C TYR A 41 2.94 6.25 2.21
N VAL A 42 2.02 7.17 1.93
CA VAL A 42 1.28 7.94 2.94
C VAL A 42 -0.13 7.36 2.99
N THR A 43 -0.29 6.20 3.62
CA THR A 43 -1.59 5.52 3.72
C THR A 43 -1.72 4.84 5.08
N ASN A 44 -2.96 4.58 5.50
CA ASN A 44 -3.27 3.79 6.69
C ASN A 44 -3.28 2.26 6.43
N ASN A 45 -2.82 1.81 5.27
CA ASN A 45 -2.83 0.40 4.87
C ASN A 45 -2.12 -0.52 5.87
N LEU A 46 -1.13 -0.02 6.62
CA LEU A 46 -0.47 -0.78 7.67
C LEU A 46 -1.43 -1.09 8.82
N ALA A 47 -2.20 -0.09 9.28
CA ALA A 47 -3.20 -0.27 10.33
C ALA A 47 -4.34 -1.19 9.85
N GLU A 48 -4.80 -1.03 8.61
CA GLU A 48 -5.80 -1.91 8.01
C GLU A 48 -5.30 -3.35 7.86
N SER A 49 -4.07 -3.53 7.42
CA SER A 49 -3.42 -4.84 7.33
C SER A 49 -3.28 -5.51 8.69
N PHE A 50 -2.89 -4.76 9.72
CA PHE A 50 -2.84 -5.25 11.10
C PHE A 50 -4.23 -5.63 11.60
N ASN A 51 -5.22 -4.76 11.40
CA ASN A 51 -6.61 -5.02 11.78
C ASN A 51 -7.18 -6.28 11.11
N ASN A 52 -6.87 -6.50 9.84
CA ASN A 52 -7.26 -7.70 9.12
C ASN A 52 -6.53 -8.95 9.64
N TRP A 53 -5.26 -8.81 10.01
CA TRP A 53 -4.45 -9.90 10.53
C TRP A 53 -4.95 -10.42 11.88
N ILE A 54 -5.48 -9.54 12.76
CA ILE A 54 -6.05 -9.90 14.06
C ILE A 54 -7.58 -10.06 14.04
N LYS A 55 -8.24 -9.88 12.89
CA LYS A 55 -9.71 -9.80 12.79
C LYS A 55 -10.43 -10.98 13.44
N LYS A 56 -9.92 -12.19 13.24
CA LYS A 56 -10.52 -13.42 13.79
C LYS A 56 -10.35 -13.55 15.30
N GLU A 57 -9.41 -12.83 15.87
CA GLU A 57 -9.01 -12.94 17.27
C GLU A 57 -9.68 -11.89 18.17
N LYS A 58 -10.29 -10.86 17.60
CA LYS A 58 -10.83 -9.70 18.33
C LYS A 58 -11.92 -10.04 19.38
N GLY A 59 -12.52 -11.22 19.29
CA GLY A 59 -13.51 -11.70 20.25
C GLY A 59 -12.96 -12.47 21.45
N LYS A 60 -11.65 -12.64 21.54
CA LYS A 60 -11.00 -13.33 22.66
C LYS A 60 -10.91 -12.44 23.90
N HIS A 61 -10.71 -13.07 25.06
CA HIS A 61 -10.26 -12.36 26.26
C HIS A 61 -8.94 -11.64 25.99
N LEU A 62 -8.66 -10.57 26.73
CA LEU A 62 -7.51 -9.72 26.47
C LEU A 62 -6.18 -10.48 26.55
N ASP A 63 -6.02 -11.31 27.56
CA ASP A 63 -4.86 -12.17 27.77
C ASP A 63 -4.67 -13.18 26.62
N ASP A 64 -5.75 -13.84 26.18
CA ASP A 64 -5.73 -14.76 25.03
C ASP A 64 -5.42 -14.02 23.71
N LEU A 65 -5.96 -12.81 23.56
CA LEU A 65 -5.68 -11.96 22.39
C LEU A 65 -4.20 -11.59 22.34
N MET A 66 -3.64 -11.13 23.46
CA MET A 66 -2.23 -10.73 23.54
C MET A 66 -1.29 -11.92 23.31
N ASP A 67 -1.57 -13.07 23.89
CA ASP A 67 -0.77 -14.29 23.65
C ASP A 67 -0.86 -14.74 22.17
N THR A 68 -2.07 -14.71 21.59
CA THR A 68 -2.25 -15.04 20.18
C THR A 68 -1.47 -14.08 19.26
N ILE A 69 -1.48 -12.78 19.54
CA ILE A 69 -0.69 -11.79 18.77
C ILE A 69 0.80 -12.11 18.91
N ARG A 70 1.27 -12.36 20.13
CA ARG A 70 2.67 -12.74 20.38
C ARG A 70 3.08 -13.98 19.59
N GLN A 71 2.28 -15.06 19.65
CA GLN A 71 2.54 -16.29 18.90
C GLN A 71 2.60 -16.04 17.39
N LYS A 72 1.65 -15.27 16.85
CA LYS A 72 1.65 -14.88 15.43
C LYS A 72 2.87 -14.03 15.05
N MET A 73 3.32 -13.16 15.95
CA MET A 73 4.56 -12.38 15.75
C MET A 73 5.79 -13.29 15.77
N LEU A 74 5.88 -14.23 16.70
CA LEU A 74 6.98 -15.19 16.82
C LEU A 74 7.12 -16.03 15.53
N ILE A 75 6.01 -16.55 15.01
CA ILE A 75 5.99 -17.31 13.75
C ILE A 75 6.50 -16.43 12.60
N LYS A 76 6.00 -15.20 12.48
CA LYS A 76 6.43 -14.24 11.45
C LYS A 76 7.91 -13.90 11.57
N TRP A 77 8.38 -13.66 12.78
CA TRP A 77 9.78 -13.38 13.09
C TRP A 77 10.69 -14.52 12.64
N ASN A 78 10.40 -15.74 13.09
CA ASN A 78 11.16 -16.92 12.72
C ASN A 78 11.19 -17.18 11.22
N ASN A 79 10.05 -16.98 10.54
CA ASN A 79 9.99 -17.12 9.08
C ASN A 79 10.87 -16.08 8.39
N ARG A 80 10.86 -14.82 8.82
CA ARG A 80 11.71 -13.76 8.28
C ARG A 80 13.19 -14.02 8.54
N LYS A 81 13.54 -14.51 9.74
CA LYS A 81 14.91 -14.95 10.08
C LYS A 81 15.39 -16.08 9.15
N LYS A 82 14.54 -17.08 8.86
CA LYS A 82 14.85 -18.15 7.89
C LYS A 82 15.03 -17.60 6.47
N VAL A 83 14.19 -16.68 6.05
CA VAL A 83 14.26 -16.04 4.72
C VAL A 83 15.52 -15.18 4.62
N ALA A 84 15.85 -14.40 5.65
CA ALA A 84 17.04 -13.56 5.71
C ALA A 84 18.34 -14.34 5.48
N LYS A 85 18.42 -15.58 6.00
CA LYS A 85 19.58 -16.47 5.79
C LYS A 85 19.76 -16.89 4.33
N LYS A 86 18.67 -16.94 3.55
CA LYS A 86 18.68 -17.33 2.13
C LYS A 86 19.04 -16.19 1.18
N PHE A 87 18.95 -14.94 1.62
CA PHE A 87 19.27 -13.81 0.79
C PHE A 87 20.75 -13.80 0.41
N LYS A 88 21.00 -13.56 -0.88
CA LYS A 88 22.34 -13.39 -1.47
C LYS A 88 22.46 -11.97 -2.01
N GLY A 89 23.70 -11.45 -2.11
CA GLY A 89 23.94 -10.09 -2.61
C GLY A 89 23.91 -9.02 -1.51
N LYS A 90 24.14 -7.76 -1.91
CA LYS A 90 24.27 -6.60 -1.03
C LYS A 90 22.91 -6.06 -0.57
N ILE A 91 21.96 -5.94 -1.50
CA ILE A 91 20.64 -5.38 -1.28
C ILE A 91 19.53 -6.42 -1.37
N LEU A 92 18.36 -6.10 -0.82
CA LEU A 92 17.21 -6.99 -0.78
C LEU A 92 16.72 -7.36 -2.19
N PRO A 93 16.37 -8.63 -2.46
CA PRO A 93 16.03 -9.11 -3.80
C PRO A 93 14.90 -8.34 -4.49
N HIS A 94 13.87 -7.93 -3.76
CA HIS A 94 12.77 -7.14 -4.33
C HIS A 94 13.20 -5.74 -4.77
N ILE A 95 14.24 -5.16 -4.15
CA ILE A 95 14.83 -3.88 -4.58
C ILE A 95 15.64 -4.08 -5.85
N VAL A 96 16.41 -5.18 -5.94
CA VAL A 96 17.12 -5.55 -7.18
C VAL A 96 16.14 -5.68 -8.34
N GLN A 97 15.02 -6.37 -8.11
CA GLN A 97 13.98 -6.52 -9.12
C GLN A 97 13.40 -5.17 -9.52
N LYS A 98 13.03 -4.31 -8.56
CA LYS A 98 12.53 -2.97 -8.82
C LYS A 98 13.51 -2.13 -9.64
N LEU A 99 14.79 -2.14 -9.29
CA LEU A 99 15.82 -1.41 -10.04
C LEU A 99 15.94 -1.92 -11.49
N ARG A 100 15.83 -3.24 -11.71
CA ARG A 100 15.84 -3.82 -13.06
C ARG A 100 14.62 -3.39 -13.86
N GLU A 101 13.43 -3.43 -13.26
CA GLU A 101 12.19 -3.00 -13.88
C GLU A 101 12.23 -1.51 -14.22
N ASP A 102 12.72 -0.67 -13.31
CA ASP A 102 12.84 0.78 -13.51
C ASP A 102 13.93 1.15 -14.53
N ASN A 103 14.94 0.29 -14.72
CA ASN A 103 15.99 0.47 -15.72
C ASN A 103 15.60 -0.08 -17.11
N PHE A 104 14.57 -0.91 -17.18
CA PHE A 104 14.12 -1.48 -18.45
C PHE A 104 13.35 -0.46 -19.27
N ASN A 105 13.71 -0.30 -20.54
CA ASN A 105 13.11 0.68 -21.46
C ASN A 105 13.12 2.14 -20.92
N LEU A 106 14.25 2.55 -20.39
CA LEU A 106 14.41 3.90 -19.85
C LEU A 106 14.62 4.90 -21.02
N ASP A 107 13.59 5.65 -21.39
CA ASP A 107 13.66 6.73 -22.40
C ASP A 107 13.98 8.07 -21.73
N ILE A 108 15.22 8.18 -21.22
CA ILE A 108 15.70 9.35 -20.47
C ILE A 108 17.13 9.63 -20.91
N ASP A 109 17.35 10.84 -21.45
CA ASP A 109 18.65 11.28 -21.94
C ASP A 109 19.40 12.08 -20.85
N VAL A 110 20.69 11.84 -20.73
CA VAL A 110 21.59 12.68 -19.91
C VAL A 110 22.12 13.79 -20.79
N ILE A 111 21.79 15.06 -20.47
CA ILE A 111 22.14 16.23 -21.32
C ILE A 111 23.50 16.74 -20.92
N THR A 112 23.75 16.96 -19.66
CA THR A 112 25.00 17.52 -19.14
C THR A 112 25.41 16.78 -17.87
N GLU A 113 26.72 16.62 -17.70
CA GLU A 113 27.32 16.08 -16.49
C GLU A 113 28.43 17.00 -16.02
N ASN A 114 28.46 17.32 -14.75
CA ASN A 114 29.54 18.05 -14.11
C ASN A 114 29.69 17.62 -12.65
N ASP A 115 30.82 17.03 -12.30
CA ASP A 115 31.23 16.69 -10.94
C ASP A 115 30.17 15.94 -10.11
N GLY A 116 29.50 14.94 -10.71
CA GLY A 116 28.48 14.13 -10.07
C GLY A 116 27.09 14.76 -10.04
N VAL A 117 26.89 15.87 -10.76
CA VAL A 117 25.58 16.48 -10.99
C VAL A 117 25.26 16.43 -12.48
N ALA A 118 24.06 15.95 -12.81
CA ALA A 118 23.61 15.89 -14.19
C ALA A 118 22.23 16.52 -14.40
N GLU A 119 22.05 17.10 -15.58
CA GLU A 119 20.74 17.43 -16.11
C GLU A 119 20.25 16.28 -16.97
N VAL A 120 19.09 15.75 -16.63
CA VAL A 120 18.48 14.57 -17.24
C VAL A 120 17.15 14.96 -17.84
N CYS A 121 16.91 14.56 -19.09
CA CYS A 121 15.70 14.87 -19.84
C CYS A 121 14.83 13.63 -20.01
N ALA A 122 13.63 13.67 -19.43
CA ALA A 122 12.62 12.64 -19.65
C ALA A 122 11.62 13.11 -20.70
N LYS A 123 11.42 12.30 -21.74
CA LYS A 123 10.40 12.57 -22.77
C LYS A 123 9.02 12.27 -22.22
N GLY A 124 8.12 13.23 -22.31
CA GLY A 124 6.71 13.06 -21.95
C GLY A 124 5.90 12.47 -23.11
N SER A 125 4.73 11.94 -22.80
CA SER A 125 3.83 11.34 -23.81
C SER A 125 3.30 12.30 -24.88
N SER A 126 3.55 13.61 -24.77
CA SER A 126 3.06 14.68 -25.65
C SER A 126 4.18 15.58 -26.17
N ASP A 127 5.33 15.04 -26.54
CA ASP A 127 6.49 15.78 -27.05
C ASP A 127 7.02 16.89 -26.09
N THR A 128 6.56 16.91 -24.88
CA THR A 128 7.06 17.81 -23.84
C THR A 128 8.21 17.15 -23.08
N ALA A 129 9.39 17.73 -23.19
CA ALA A 129 10.56 17.29 -22.47
C ALA A 129 10.58 17.90 -21.05
N PHE A 130 10.71 17.08 -20.03
CA PHE A 130 10.88 17.53 -18.65
C PHE A 130 12.32 17.33 -18.21
N ARG A 131 12.93 18.40 -17.67
CA ARG A 131 14.30 18.35 -17.16
C ARG A 131 14.35 18.15 -15.66
N PHE A 132 15.25 17.30 -15.23
CA PHE A 132 15.49 16.98 -13.83
C PHE A 132 16.98 17.10 -13.52
N VAL A 133 17.30 17.69 -12.38
CA VAL A 133 18.66 17.72 -11.88
C VAL A 133 18.85 16.57 -10.90
N VAL A 134 19.89 15.78 -11.11
CA VAL A 134 20.29 14.65 -10.27
C VAL A 134 21.68 14.91 -9.70
N ASN A 135 21.84 14.78 -8.39
CA ASN A 135 23.11 14.84 -7.69
C ASN A 135 23.44 13.49 -7.08
N LEU A 136 24.47 12.81 -7.58
CA LEU A 136 24.88 11.48 -7.07
C LEU A 136 25.59 11.56 -5.72
N LYS A 137 26.38 12.61 -5.45
CA LYS A 137 27.12 12.77 -4.20
C LYS A 137 26.14 12.91 -3.02
N GLU A 138 25.09 13.71 -3.20
CA GLU A 138 24.07 13.94 -2.19
C GLU A 138 22.91 12.92 -2.27
N ARG A 139 22.90 12.05 -3.27
CA ARG A 139 21.81 11.09 -3.54
C ARG A 139 20.46 11.79 -3.64
N THR A 140 20.40 12.87 -4.41
CA THR A 140 19.19 13.67 -4.57
C THR A 140 18.76 13.80 -6.03
N CYS A 141 17.45 13.97 -6.23
CA CYS A 141 16.83 14.33 -7.50
C CYS A 141 15.71 15.33 -7.27
N VAL A 142 15.55 16.30 -8.16
CA VAL A 142 14.47 17.30 -8.05
C VAL A 142 13.07 16.66 -7.98
N CYS A 143 12.87 15.45 -8.51
CA CYS A 143 11.60 14.71 -8.37
C CYS A 143 11.31 14.24 -6.93
N ARG A 144 12.30 14.27 -6.02
CA ARG A 144 12.24 13.88 -4.62
C ARG A 144 11.90 12.41 -4.32
N VAL A 145 11.74 11.58 -5.34
CA VAL A 145 11.45 10.15 -5.13
C VAL A 145 12.62 9.45 -4.47
N TRP A 146 13.84 9.70 -4.93
CA TRP A 146 15.04 9.07 -4.37
C TRP A 146 15.23 9.40 -2.89
N GLN A 147 15.18 10.68 -2.54
CA GLN A 147 15.34 11.10 -1.14
C GLN A 147 14.24 10.52 -0.25
N GLY A 148 13.00 10.46 -0.75
CA GLY A 148 11.86 9.97 0.01
C GLY A 148 11.87 8.45 0.20
N THR A 149 12.24 7.70 -0.84
CA THR A 149 12.21 6.23 -0.80
C THR A 149 13.54 5.60 -0.40
N GLY A 150 14.66 6.30 -0.60
CA GLY A 150 16.00 5.72 -0.46
C GLY A 150 16.40 4.82 -1.65
N ILE A 151 15.59 4.76 -2.69
CA ILE A 151 15.83 3.97 -3.92
C ILE A 151 16.01 4.95 -5.08
N PRO A 152 17.07 4.82 -5.91
CA PRO A 152 17.25 5.67 -7.07
C PRO A 152 15.99 5.73 -7.93
N CYS A 153 15.53 6.92 -8.25
CA CYS A 153 14.43 7.13 -9.19
C CYS A 153 14.90 6.90 -10.63
N LYS A 154 14.00 6.81 -11.58
CA LYS A 154 14.33 6.60 -13.01
C LYS A 154 15.34 7.61 -13.54
N HIS A 155 15.24 8.89 -13.13
CA HIS A 155 16.21 9.93 -13.52
C HIS A 155 17.61 9.64 -12.96
N ALA A 156 17.71 9.22 -11.70
CA ALA A 156 18.97 8.84 -11.09
C ALA A 156 19.53 7.55 -11.71
N ILE A 157 18.69 6.56 -12.03
CA ILE A 157 19.09 5.32 -12.71
C ILE A 157 19.70 5.65 -14.06
N ALA A 158 19.07 6.52 -14.87
CA ALA A 158 19.59 6.95 -16.16
C ALA A 158 21.00 7.53 -16.03
N TYR A 159 21.21 8.41 -15.05
CA TYR A 159 22.53 9.02 -14.85
C TYR A 159 23.57 8.03 -14.31
N ILE A 160 23.21 7.18 -13.35
CA ILE A 160 24.13 6.17 -12.82
C ILE A 160 24.56 5.18 -13.91
N THR A 161 23.63 4.76 -14.77
CA THR A 161 23.94 3.83 -15.87
C THR A 161 24.72 4.49 -17.03
N PHE A 162 24.62 5.81 -17.16
CA PHE A 162 25.41 6.60 -18.12
C PHE A 162 26.90 6.61 -17.75
N ILE A 163 27.25 6.58 -16.45
CA ILE A 163 28.64 6.61 -16.00
C ILE A 163 29.21 5.19 -16.00
N PRO A 164 30.28 4.90 -16.75
CA PRO A 164 30.91 3.59 -16.77
C PRO A 164 31.40 3.16 -15.38
N GLY A 165 31.16 1.89 -15.03
CA GLY A 165 31.67 1.30 -13.78
C GLY A 165 30.82 1.56 -12.53
N GLN A 166 29.79 2.39 -12.60
CA GLN A 166 28.89 2.61 -11.48
C GLN A 166 27.87 1.46 -11.35
N LYS A 167 27.57 1.11 -10.09
CA LYS A 167 26.58 0.06 -9.77
C LYS A 167 25.38 0.69 -9.07
N LEU A 168 24.18 0.40 -9.56
CA LEU A 168 22.92 0.90 -8.98
C LEU A 168 22.79 0.55 -7.48
N GLU A 169 23.33 -0.60 -7.08
CA GLU A 169 23.29 -1.09 -5.70
C GLU A 169 24.02 -0.19 -4.71
N ASP A 170 25.00 0.58 -5.15
CA ASP A 170 25.80 1.47 -4.28
C ASP A 170 25.05 2.77 -3.94
N TYR A 171 23.99 3.06 -4.68
CA TYR A 171 23.16 4.25 -4.53
C TYR A 171 21.84 4.00 -3.78
N VAL A 172 21.60 2.76 -3.36
CA VAL A 172 20.44 2.40 -2.54
C VAL A 172 20.73 2.72 -1.06
N ASP A 173 19.73 3.17 -0.32
CA ASP A 173 19.85 3.47 1.10
C ASP A 173 20.13 2.22 1.93
N ASP A 174 20.90 2.39 3.00
CA ASP A 174 21.34 1.29 3.87
C ASP A 174 20.18 0.51 4.50
N CYS A 175 19.01 1.12 4.66
CA CYS A 175 17.82 0.42 5.18
C CYS A 175 17.40 -0.78 4.33
N TYR A 176 17.81 -0.84 3.06
CA TYR A 176 17.54 -1.94 2.14
C TYR A 176 18.67 -2.98 2.02
N LEU A 177 19.74 -2.85 2.80
CA LEU A 177 20.84 -3.82 2.83
C LEU A 177 20.36 -5.14 3.43
N VAL A 178 20.81 -6.26 2.86
CA VAL A 178 20.56 -7.62 3.40
C VAL A 178 21.11 -7.75 4.82
N GLU A 179 22.24 -7.13 5.10
CA GLU A 179 22.84 -7.11 6.43
C GLU A 179 21.94 -6.43 7.46
N ARG A 180 21.38 -5.26 7.13
CA ARG A 180 20.42 -4.55 7.99
C ARG A 180 19.16 -5.37 8.23
N PHE A 181 18.66 -6.04 7.19
CA PHE A 181 17.51 -6.93 7.35
C PHE A 181 17.83 -8.11 8.27
N ARG A 182 19.02 -8.72 8.13
CA ARG A 182 19.48 -9.80 9.03
C ARG A 182 19.58 -9.32 10.45
N ALA A 183 20.24 -8.19 10.69
CA ALA A 183 20.37 -7.59 12.02
C ALA A 183 19.01 -7.28 12.66
N ALA A 184 18.05 -6.78 11.88
CA ALA A 184 16.72 -6.49 12.36
C ALA A 184 15.96 -7.74 12.88
N TYR A 185 16.25 -8.94 12.34
CA TYR A 185 15.61 -10.19 12.74
C TYR A 185 16.54 -11.15 13.50
N ASP A 186 17.71 -10.69 13.94
CA ASP A 186 18.65 -11.53 14.68
C ASP A 186 18.23 -11.79 16.13
N GLY A 187 17.50 -10.88 16.72
CA GLY A 187 16.98 -11.02 18.07
C GLY A 187 16.12 -12.28 18.27
N VAL A 188 15.92 -12.65 19.52
CA VAL A 188 15.11 -13.80 19.91
C VAL A 188 13.90 -13.30 20.70
N ILE A 189 12.71 -13.70 20.27
CA ILE A 189 11.50 -13.51 21.08
C ILE A 189 11.41 -14.69 22.04
N SER A 190 11.46 -14.41 23.34
CA SER A 190 11.44 -15.44 24.37
C SER A 190 10.14 -16.26 24.33
N SER A 191 10.29 -17.56 24.54
CA SER A 191 9.15 -18.45 24.76
C SER A 191 8.56 -18.17 26.15
N ILE A 192 7.26 -18.28 26.28
CA ILE A 192 6.57 -18.23 27.56
C ILE A 192 5.90 -19.59 27.82
N PRO A 193 5.79 -20.03 29.08
CA PRO A 193 5.15 -21.28 29.43
C PRO A 193 3.65 -21.26 29.16
N ASP A 194 3.03 -22.41 29.28
CA ASP A 194 1.57 -22.54 29.15
C ASP A 194 0.83 -21.60 30.13
N LYS A 195 -0.33 -21.15 29.71
CA LYS A 195 -1.15 -20.18 30.46
C LYS A 195 -1.52 -20.67 31.88
N SER A 196 -1.63 -21.98 32.08
CA SER A 196 -1.87 -22.57 33.39
C SER A 196 -0.76 -22.28 34.42
N MET A 197 0.45 -21.96 33.92
CA MET A 197 1.62 -21.62 34.75
C MET A 197 1.78 -20.12 34.99
N TRP A 198 0.90 -19.29 34.45
CA TRP A 198 0.98 -17.85 34.63
C TRP A 198 0.51 -17.45 36.03
N PRO A 199 1.06 -16.38 36.61
CA PRO A 199 0.59 -15.87 37.90
C PRO A 199 -0.90 -15.53 37.81
N LYS A 200 -1.66 -15.96 38.77
CA LYS A 200 -3.10 -15.62 38.86
C LYS A 200 -3.23 -14.13 39.18
N ALA A 201 -4.11 -13.45 38.44
CA ALA A 201 -4.42 -12.06 38.70
C ALA A 201 -5.13 -11.89 40.05
N THR A 202 -4.71 -10.91 40.85
CA THR A 202 -5.24 -10.64 42.21
C THR A 202 -6.08 -9.36 42.26
N HIS A 203 -6.37 -8.73 41.11
CA HIS A 203 -7.05 -7.42 41.06
C HIS A 203 -8.54 -7.42 41.34
N GLY A 204 -9.17 -8.59 41.64
CA GLY A 204 -10.56 -8.67 42.12
C GLY A 204 -11.67 -8.35 41.09
N PHE A 205 -11.35 -8.08 39.84
CA PHE A 205 -12.34 -7.89 38.78
C PHE A 205 -12.10 -8.83 37.60
N PHE A 206 -13.18 -9.16 36.87
CA PHE A 206 -13.14 -10.02 35.72
C PHE A 206 -13.46 -9.19 34.43
N MET A 207 -12.60 -9.28 33.45
CA MET A 207 -12.84 -8.64 32.14
C MET A 207 -13.52 -9.62 31.20
N HIS A 208 -14.71 -9.27 30.75
CA HIS A 208 -15.40 -10.05 29.73
C HIS A 208 -14.81 -9.75 28.33
N PRO A 209 -14.82 -10.73 27.40
CA PRO A 209 -14.46 -10.48 26.03
C PRO A 209 -15.43 -9.47 25.40
N PRO A 210 -14.98 -8.68 24.42
CA PRO A 210 -15.84 -7.71 23.77
C PRO A 210 -16.98 -8.39 23.02
N LEU A 211 -18.20 -7.88 23.17
CA LEU A 211 -19.36 -8.34 22.39
C LEU A 211 -19.15 -7.93 20.92
N LEU A 212 -18.83 -8.89 20.08
CA LEU A 212 -18.73 -8.67 18.63
C LEU A 212 -20.15 -8.59 18.05
N LYS A 213 -20.63 -7.39 17.78
CA LYS A 213 -21.86 -7.20 17.00
C LYS A 213 -21.58 -7.62 15.56
N SER A 214 -22.19 -8.70 15.11
CA SER A 214 -22.02 -9.24 13.75
C SER A 214 -22.49 -8.28 12.64
N THR A 215 -23.22 -7.23 12.98
CA THR A 215 -23.89 -6.32 12.04
C THR A 215 -23.19 -4.96 11.85
N ALA A 216 -22.10 -4.68 12.56
CA ALA A 216 -21.41 -3.39 12.49
C ALA A 216 -20.36 -3.30 11.36
N GLY A 217 -20.50 -4.08 10.30
CA GLY A 217 -19.74 -3.89 9.09
C GLY A 217 -20.36 -2.74 8.28
N ARG A 218 -19.51 -1.77 7.84
CA ARG A 218 -19.89 -0.77 6.85
C ARG A 218 -20.63 -1.50 5.72
N ARG A 219 -21.91 -1.15 5.46
CA ARG A 219 -22.61 -1.64 4.29
C ARG A 219 -21.70 -1.44 3.10
N LYS A 220 -21.54 -2.45 2.26
CA LYS A 220 -20.79 -2.33 0.99
C LYS A 220 -21.54 -1.32 0.13
N ASN A 221 -21.36 -0.03 0.42
CA ASN A 221 -21.77 1.00 -0.52
C ASN A 221 -20.85 0.81 -1.72
N ARG A 222 -21.44 0.44 -2.84
CA ARG A 222 -20.78 0.45 -4.13
C ARG A 222 -20.14 1.82 -4.25
N HIS A 223 -18.81 1.88 -4.31
CA HIS A 223 -18.12 3.13 -4.61
C HIS A 223 -18.66 3.61 -5.95
N LYS A 224 -19.50 4.63 -5.93
CA LYS A 224 -19.70 5.43 -7.13
C LYS A 224 -18.34 6.03 -7.41
N GLY A 225 -17.73 5.66 -8.54
CA GLY A 225 -16.44 6.19 -8.93
C GLY A 225 -16.50 7.71 -8.86
N ALA A 226 -15.51 8.34 -8.24
CA ALA A 226 -15.40 9.79 -8.10
C ALA A 226 -15.06 10.49 -9.43
N LEU A 227 -15.14 9.79 -10.55
CA LEU A 227 -15.03 10.33 -11.90
C LEU A 227 -16.43 10.40 -12.49
N GLU A 228 -17.02 11.57 -12.40
CA GLU A 228 -18.15 11.96 -13.24
C GLU A 228 -17.73 11.81 -14.70
N GLY A 229 -18.36 10.89 -15.41
CA GLY A 229 -18.12 10.62 -16.83
C GLY A 229 -18.18 9.15 -17.22
N GLY A 230 -18.12 8.22 -16.29
CA GLY A 230 -18.41 6.83 -16.54
C GLY A 230 -19.91 6.65 -16.74
N SER A 231 -20.36 6.47 -17.99
CA SER A 231 -21.73 6.04 -18.28
C SER A 231 -22.03 4.86 -17.36
N SER A 232 -23.06 4.98 -16.53
CA SER A 232 -23.57 3.86 -15.76
C SER A 232 -23.80 2.74 -16.76
N ARG A 233 -23.01 1.67 -16.71
CA ARG A 233 -23.38 0.42 -17.37
C ARG A 233 -24.75 0.09 -16.81
N LYS A 234 -25.78 0.39 -17.59
CA LYS A 234 -27.13 -0.08 -17.32
C LYS A 234 -26.96 -1.59 -17.15
N THR A 235 -27.07 -2.08 -15.92
CA THR A 235 -27.20 -3.51 -15.67
C THR A 235 -28.35 -3.95 -16.57
N LYS A 236 -28.07 -4.75 -17.58
CA LYS A 236 -29.11 -5.35 -18.41
C LYS A 236 -30.11 -5.96 -17.42
N ARG A 237 -31.28 -5.38 -17.32
CA ARG A 237 -32.33 -5.94 -16.49
C ARG A 237 -32.58 -7.31 -17.05
N HIS A 238 -32.49 -8.32 -16.20
CA HIS A 238 -32.75 -9.70 -16.61
C HIS A 238 -34.22 -9.79 -17.06
N GLU A 239 -34.44 -10.32 -18.24
CA GLU A 239 -35.76 -10.62 -18.78
C GLU A 239 -36.16 -12.03 -18.30
N CYS A 240 -37.35 -12.16 -17.75
CA CYS A 240 -37.87 -13.43 -17.31
C CYS A 240 -38.26 -14.26 -18.56
N PRO A 241 -37.70 -15.45 -18.78
CA PRO A 241 -38.03 -16.26 -19.97
C PRO A 241 -39.47 -16.80 -20.01
N ILE A 242 -40.19 -16.73 -18.88
CA ILE A 242 -41.60 -17.20 -18.81
C ILE A 242 -42.57 -16.08 -19.18
N CYS A 243 -42.39 -14.86 -18.65
CA CYS A 243 -43.34 -13.77 -18.88
C CYS A 243 -42.77 -12.61 -19.72
N HIS A 244 -41.51 -12.68 -20.16
CA HIS A 244 -40.79 -11.68 -20.93
C HIS A 244 -40.69 -10.28 -20.27
N GLN A 245 -41.04 -10.18 -18.98
CA GLN A 245 -40.88 -8.94 -18.22
C GLN A 245 -39.50 -8.78 -17.61
N LEU A 246 -39.04 -7.54 -17.51
CA LEU A 246 -37.72 -7.21 -16.93
C LEU A 246 -37.82 -7.05 -15.42
N GLY A 247 -36.77 -7.53 -14.70
CA GLY A 247 -36.56 -7.21 -13.28
C GLY A 247 -36.77 -8.34 -12.29
N HIS A 248 -37.17 -9.54 -12.74
CA HIS A 248 -37.19 -10.74 -11.90
C HIS A 248 -36.70 -11.96 -12.67
N HIS A 249 -36.36 -13.01 -11.94
CA HIS A 249 -35.94 -14.30 -12.50
C HIS A 249 -37.12 -15.25 -12.55
N TRP A 250 -37.14 -16.20 -13.49
CA TRP A 250 -38.20 -17.17 -13.67
C TRP A 250 -38.55 -17.96 -12.38
N TYR A 251 -37.55 -18.28 -11.57
CA TYR A 251 -37.73 -19.00 -10.29
C TYR A 251 -38.31 -18.13 -9.16
N THR A 252 -38.38 -16.82 -9.34
CA THR A 252 -39.03 -15.87 -8.41
C THR A 252 -40.38 -15.39 -8.92
N TYR A 253 -40.82 -15.87 -10.10
CA TYR A 253 -42.08 -15.46 -10.71
C TYR A 253 -43.25 -16.21 -10.07
N LYS A 254 -44.08 -15.51 -9.30
CA LYS A 254 -45.17 -16.11 -8.51
C LYS A 254 -46.40 -16.49 -9.33
N ASN A 255 -46.60 -15.90 -10.53
CA ASN A 255 -47.76 -16.06 -11.35
C ASN A 255 -47.48 -16.93 -12.60
N GLY A 256 -46.38 -17.66 -12.66
CA GLY A 256 -46.02 -18.54 -13.75
C GLY A 256 -46.81 -19.87 -13.69
N ASP A 257 -47.10 -20.45 -14.87
CA ASP A 257 -47.69 -21.78 -14.94
C ASP A 257 -46.70 -22.80 -14.28
N PRO A 258 -47.18 -23.64 -13.37
CA PRO A 258 -46.36 -24.68 -12.75
C PRO A 258 -45.67 -25.62 -13.75
N ALA A 259 -46.27 -25.84 -14.91
CA ALA A 259 -45.71 -26.68 -15.97
C ALA A 259 -44.48 -26.03 -16.62
N ASP A 260 -44.52 -24.72 -16.89
CA ASP A 260 -43.42 -23.96 -17.48
C ASP A 260 -42.24 -23.86 -16.47
N ILE A 261 -42.57 -23.66 -15.20
CA ILE A 261 -41.55 -23.62 -14.12
C ILE A 261 -40.88 -24.99 -13.96
N ALA A 262 -41.63 -26.08 -14.10
CA ALA A 262 -41.10 -27.44 -14.04
C ALA A 262 -40.21 -27.77 -15.25
N ALA A 263 -40.62 -27.37 -16.46
CA ALA A 263 -39.81 -27.53 -17.67
C ALA A 263 -38.44 -26.81 -17.54
N MET A 264 -38.42 -25.56 -17.07
CA MET A 264 -37.20 -24.79 -16.87
C MET A 264 -36.30 -25.36 -15.76
N LYS A 265 -36.82 -26.16 -14.83
CA LYS A 265 -36.02 -26.88 -13.82
C LYS A 265 -35.32 -28.11 -14.36
N LEU A 266 -35.91 -28.74 -15.40
CA LEU A 266 -35.37 -29.95 -16.05
C LEU A 266 -34.22 -29.63 -17.03
N GLU A 267 -34.17 -28.40 -17.57
CA GLU A 267 -33.12 -27.96 -18.50
C GLU A 267 -31.81 -27.47 -17.77
N ARG A 268 -31.74 -27.53 -16.47
CA ARG A 268 -30.59 -27.05 -15.68
C ARG A 268 -29.81 -28.22 -15.07
#